data_8c6a37e8b128962dac9f3f2352a1a59f
#
_entry.id   8c6a37e8b128962dac9f3f2352a1a59f
#
_cell.length_a   1.000
_cell.length_b   1.000
_cell.length_c   1.000
_cell.angle_alpha   90.00
_cell.angle_beta   90.00
_cell.angle_gamma   90.00
#
_symmetry.space_group_name_H-M   'P 1'
#
loop_
_entity.id
_entity.type
_entity.pdbx_description
1 polymer ?
#
loop_
_entity_poly.entity_id
_entity_poly.type
_entity_poly.pdbx_seq_one_letter_code
_entity_poly.pdbx_strand_id
1 'polypeptide(L)'
;MKKILLLTLMLVFVFASTTLYAAEKYALGMGNIALKVDYINFTEDAFEDIEIENGVYVGLEGYYAIYPNLYLGLEAGWAGAENDNDIEIDGEKFNVDVDVTFVPIELNLKYVFELDPNWNIGIGAGVSYSYFEIEANKIDQSQDDWLFGGQVFADVNYKMSKEWFIGINGKYQFTDDLEFDDFDTKTSADNWRVGAQIGYMW
;
A
#
# COMPACT_ATOMS: atom_id res chain seq x y z
N MET A 1 11.40 0.32 20.20
CA MET A 1 10.46 -0.79 20.47
C MET A 1 9.36 -0.46 21.48
N LYS A 2 9.64 0.00 22.74
CA LYS A 2 8.57 0.28 23.74
C LYS A 2 7.57 1.37 23.33
N LYS A 3 8.00 2.41 22.60
CA LYS A 3 7.12 3.51 22.15
C LYS A 3 6.17 3.09 21.01
N ILE A 4 6.62 2.21 20.13
CA ILE A 4 5.81 1.65 19.04
C ILE A 4 4.72 0.73 19.60
N LEU A 5 5.07 -0.12 20.57
CA LEU A 5 4.10 -0.99 21.25
C LEU A 5 3.00 -0.20 21.96
N LEU A 6 3.33 0.95 22.55
CA LEU A 6 2.37 1.82 23.23
C LEU A 6 1.41 2.49 22.25
N LEU A 7 1.92 2.92 21.08
CA LEU A 7 1.11 3.51 20.01
C LEU A 7 0.14 2.49 19.42
N THR A 8 0.60 1.27 19.18
CA THR A 8 -0.23 0.16 18.68
C THR A 8 -1.32 -0.21 19.69
N LEU A 9 -0.97 -0.24 20.99
CA LEU A 9 -1.94 -0.54 22.06
C LEU A 9 -2.99 0.58 22.21
N MET A 10 -2.60 1.86 22.08
CA MET A 10 -3.54 2.99 22.08
C MET A 10 -4.48 2.94 20.87
N LEU A 11 -3.99 2.61 19.67
CA LEU A 11 -4.83 2.46 18.48
C LEU A 11 -5.87 1.35 18.68
N VAL A 12 -5.48 0.18 19.19
CA VAL A 12 -6.40 -0.93 19.49
C VAL A 12 -7.45 -0.53 20.53
N PHE A 13 -7.09 0.29 21.53
CA PHE A 13 -8.04 0.74 22.57
C PHE A 13 -9.05 1.76 22.05
N VAL A 14 -8.66 2.63 21.11
CA VAL A 14 -9.60 3.58 20.46
C VAL A 14 -10.62 2.82 19.61
N PHE A 15 -10.23 1.75 18.94
CA PHE A 15 -11.16 0.89 18.18
C PHE A 15 -12.13 0.07 19.05
N ALA A 16 -11.74 -0.28 20.28
CA ALA A 16 -12.55 -1.11 21.18
C ALA A 16 -13.65 -0.33 21.94
N SER A 17 -13.57 1.00 22.00
CA SER A 17 -14.45 1.81 22.85
C SER A 17 -15.68 2.40 22.17
N THR A 18 -15.90 2.15 20.86
CA THR A 18 -16.98 2.81 20.07
C THR A 18 -18.18 1.92 19.73
N THR A 19 -18.38 0.80 20.41
CA THR A 19 -19.48 -0.16 20.12
C THR A 19 -20.90 0.27 20.55
N LEU A 20 -21.15 1.54 20.79
CA LEU A 20 -22.45 2.03 21.32
C LEU A 20 -23.07 3.18 20.50
N TYR A 21 -23.00 3.13 19.16
CA TYR A 21 -23.89 3.96 18.36
C TYR A 21 -24.77 3.10 17.47
N ALA A 22 -26.09 3.35 17.58
CA ALA A 22 -27.14 2.68 16.83
C ALA A 22 -26.82 2.67 15.33
N ALA A 23 -27.20 1.57 14.67
CA ALA A 23 -27.04 1.28 13.26
C ALA A 23 -27.49 2.42 12.33
N GLU A 24 -26.72 3.49 12.22
CA GLU A 24 -26.77 4.37 11.07
C GLU A 24 -26.13 3.61 9.90
N LYS A 25 -26.69 3.83 8.72
CA LYS A 25 -26.41 3.12 7.49
C LYS A 25 -25.00 3.47 6.99
N TYR A 26 -24.02 2.66 7.34
CA TYR A 26 -22.67 2.80 6.83
C TYR A 26 -22.50 2.08 5.47
N ALA A 27 -21.94 2.75 4.48
CA ALA A 27 -21.82 2.24 3.13
C ALA A 27 -21.01 0.91 3.04
N LEU A 28 -19.99 0.73 3.87
CA LEU A 28 -19.13 -0.46 3.94
C LEU A 28 -19.12 -1.08 5.35
N GLY A 29 -20.28 -1.13 6.02
CA GLY A 29 -20.37 -1.60 7.40
C GLY A 29 -19.76 -0.64 8.41
N MET A 30 -19.84 -0.99 9.70
CA MET A 30 -19.15 -0.24 10.75
C MET A 30 -17.64 -0.49 10.71
N GLY A 31 -17.24 -1.68 10.29
CA GLY A 31 -15.88 -2.06 10.03
C GLY A 31 -15.79 -2.96 8.79
N ASN A 32 -14.64 -2.96 8.16
CA ASN A 32 -14.35 -3.88 7.06
C ASN A 32 -12.86 -4.22 7.03
N ILE A 33 -12.57 -5.36 6.41
CA ILE A 33 -11.22 -5.83 6.12
C ILE A 33 -11.21 -6.32 4.68
N ALA A 34 -10.15 -6.02 3.93
CA ALA A 34 -10.03 -6.47 2.55
C ALA A 34 -8.62 -6.95 2.22
N LEU A 35 -8.55 -8.01 1.43
CA LEU A 35 -7.36 -8.48 0.76
C LEU A 35 -7.29 -7.82 -0.62
N LYS A 36 -6.10 -7.34 -0.99
CA LYS A 36 -5.83 -6.63 -2.25
C LYS A 36 -4.74 -7.34 -3.03
N VAL A 37 -4.88 -7.34 -4.34
CA VAL A 37 -3.83 -7.71 -5.28
C VAL A 37 -3.78 -6.64 -6.36
N ASP A 38 -2.67 -5.93 -6.42
CA ASP A 38 -2.50 -4.79 -7.29
C ASP A 38 -1.25 -4.98 -8.16
N TYR A 39 -1.30 -4.47 -9.38
CA TYR A 39 -0.12 -4.15 -10.16
C TYR A 39 0.48 -2.87 -9.58
N ILE A 40 1.78 -2.84 -9.34
CA ILE A 40 2.54 -1.69 -8.89
C ILE A 40 3.54 -1.28 -9.97
N ASN A 41 3.70 0.03 -10.15
CA ASN A 41 4.73 0.60 -11.01
C ASN A 41 5.40 1.76 -10.27
N PHE A 42 6.73 1.68 -10.14
CA PHE A 42 7.57 2.75 -9.63
C PHE A 42 7.82 3.76 -10.74
N THR A 43 7.74 5.06 -10.44
CA THR A 43 7.66 6.12 -11.45
C THR A 43 8.98 6.88 -11.66
N GLU A 44 10.00 6.61 -10.87
CA GLU A 44 11.30 7.24 -11.00
C GLU A 44 12.12 6.62 -12.13
N ASP A 45 12.77 7.46 -12.93
CA ASP A 45 13.57 7.07 -14.08
C ASP A 45 14.67 6.04 -13.72
N ALA A 46 15.17 6.07 -12.47
CA ALA A 46 16.18 5.13 -11.98
C ALA A 46 15.69 3.67 -11.97
N PHE A 47 14.39 3.43 -11.76
CA PHE A 47 13.81 2.09 -11.82
C PHE A 47 13.55 1.63 -13.26
N GLU A 48 13.26 2.58 -14.18
CA GLU A 48 13.13 2.32 -15.61
C GLU A 48 14.49 1.91 -16.20
N ASP A 49 15.57 2.60 -15.83
CA ASP A 49 16.93 2.32 -16.31
C ASP A 49 17.44 0.91 -15.95
N ILE A 50 16.94 0.33 -14.85
CA ILE A 50 17.28 -1.02 -14.38
C ILE A 50 16.16 -2.04 -14.65
N GLU A 51 15.10 -1.63 -15.38
CA GLU A 51 13.94 -2.44 -15.79
C GLU A 51 13.19 -3.14 -14.62
N ILE A 52 13.16 -2.51 -13.43
CA ILE A 52 12.48 -3.02 -12.22
C ILE A 52 11.28 -2.15 -11.83
N GLU A 53 10.77 -1.41 -12.76
CA GLU A 53 9.65 -0.47 -12.52
C GLU A 53 8.34 -1.16 -12.14
N ASN A 54 8.17 -2.45 -12.50
CA ASN A 54 6.88 -3.15 -12.43
C ASN A 54 6.91 -4.32 -11.47
N GLY A 55 5.82 -4.50 -10.73
CA GLY A 55 5.70 -5.61 -9.79
C GLY A 55 4.27 -5.96 -9.43
N VAL A 56 4.15 -6.88 -8.49
CA VAL A 56 2.88 -7.29 -7.90
C VAL A 56 2.88 -6.92 -6.43
N TYR A 57 1.82 -6.24 -6.00
CA TYR A 57 1.56 -5.90 -4.61
C TYR A 57 0.44 -6.78 -4.06
N VAL A 58 0.64 -7.30 -2.85
CA VAL A 58 -0.38 -7.99 -2.07
C VAL A 58 -0.52 -7.30 -0.74
N GLY A 59 -1.72 -6.84 -0.41
CA GLY A 59 -1.99 -6.05 0.80
C GLY A 59 -3.22 -6.50 1.55
N LEU A 60 -3.21 -6.19 2.84
CA LEU A 60 -4.35 -6.31 3.73
C LEU A 60 -4.69 -4.93 4.26
N GLU A 61 -5.93 -4.49 4.06
CA GLU A 61 -6.43 -3.24 4.64
C GLU A 61 -7.56 -3.51 5.63
N GLY A 62 -7.68 -2.66 6.63
CA GLY A 62 -8.79 -2.69 7.59
C GLY A 62 -9.25 -1.27 7.90
N TYR A 63 -10.57 -1.04 7.82
CA TYR A 63 -11.17 0.26 8.09
C TYR A 63 -12.23 0.16 9.17
N TYR A 64 -12.36 1.24 9.93
CA TYR A 64 -13.42 1.43 10.90
C TYR A 64 -14.06 2.81 10.73
N ALA A 65 -15.40 2.86 10.73
CA ALA A 65 -16.15 4.09 10.60
C ALA A 65 -15.98 4.95 11.86
N ILE A 66 -15.41 6.13 11.71
CA ILE A 66 -15.28 7.13 12.78
C ILE A 66 -16.41 8.16 12.74
N TYR A 67 -17.08 8.26 11.59
CA TYR A 67 -18.26 9.07 11.33
C TYR A 67 -19.06 8.42 10.18
N PRO A 68 -20.36 8.72 9.97
CA PRO A 68 -21.08 8.21 8.81
C PRO A 68 -20.28 8.38 7.50
N ASN A 69 -20.03 7.26 6.83
CA ASN A 69 -19.26 7.17 5.59
C ASN A 69 -17.80 7.67 5.63
N LEU A 70 -17.28 8.06 6.80
CA LEU A 70 -15.87 8.42 7.01
C LEU A 70 -15.18 7.33 7.82
N TYR A 71 -14.13 6.77 7.24
CA TYR A 71 -13.40 5.63 7.78
C TYR A 71 -11.95 5.99 8.05
N LEU A 72 -11.44 5.53 9.19
CA LEU A 72 -10.01 5.50 9.49
C LEU A 72 -9.54 4.06 9.36
N GLY A 73 -8.41 3.85 8.70
CA GLY A 73 -7.92 2.50 8.44
C GLY A 73 -6.41 2.40 8.40
N LEU A 74 -5.97 1.15 8.45
CA LEU A 74 -4.59 0.74 8.27
C LEU A 74 -4.51 -0.20 7.08
N GLU A 75 -3.45 -0.07 6.30
CA GLU A 75 -3.07 -1.01 5.25
C GLU A 75 -1.62 -1.40 5.46
N ALA A 76 -1.32 -2.67 5.25
CA ALA A 76 0.04 -3.16 5.14
C ALA A 76 0.10 -4.20 4.03
N GLY A 77 1.22 -4.23 3.31
CA GLY A 77 1.38 -5.17 2.22
C GLY A 77 2.84 -5.37 1.86
N TRP A 78 3.03 -6.13 0.82
CA TRP A 78 4.33 -6.44 0.25
C TRP A 78 4.24 -6.35 -1.27
N ALA A 79 5.24 -5.73 -1.88
CA ALA A 79 5.46 -5.76 -3.32
C ALA A 79 6.85 -6.30 -3.62
N GLY A 80 6.93 -7.15 -4.64
CA GLY A 80 8.18 -7.61 -5.23
C GLY A 80 8.21 -7.28 -6.71
N ALA A 81 9.39 -6.86 -7.18
CA ALA A 81 9.72 -6.73 -8.57
C ALA A 81 11.06 -7.45 -8.81
N GLU A 82 11.12 -8.28 -9.82
CA GLU A 82 12.30 -9.07 -10.17
C GLU A 82 12.67 -8.76 -11.61
N ASN A 83 13.96 -8.62 -11.89
CA ASN A 83 14.46 -8.50 -13.23
C ASN A 83 15.60 -9.50 -13.49
N ASP A 84 15.41 -10.34 -14.52
CA ASP A 84 16.37 -11.33 -15.02
C ASP A 84 17.03 -10.81 -16.32
N ASN A 85 17.66 -9.63 -16.32
CA ASN A 85 18.22 -9.07 -17.53
C ASN A 85 19.74 -9.28 -17.66
N ASP A 86 20.15 -9.61 -18.90
CA ASP A 86 21.56 -9.63 -19.31
C ASP A 86 22.02 -8.18 -19.59
N ILE A 87 22.82 -7.59 -18.71
CA ILE A 87 23.50 -6.31 -18.98
C ILE A 87 24.71 -6.59 -19.86
N GLU A 88 24.77 -6.01 -21.06
CA GLU A 88 25.89 -6.13 -21.98
C GLU A 88 26.90 -4.99 -21.76
N ILE A 89 28.07 -5.30 -21.16
CA ILE A 89 29.15 -4.35 -20.97
C ILE A 89 30.33 -4.84 -21.84
N ASP A 90 30.81 -4.00 -22.78
CA ASP A 90 31.93 -4.28 -23.70
C ASP A 90 31.76 -5.58 -24.52
N GLY A 91 30.52 -5.98 -24.83
CA GLY A 91 30.22 -7.19 -25.61
C GLY A 91 30.20 -8.48 -24.79
N GLU A 92 30.38 -8.41 -23.49
CA GLU A 92 30.15 -9.51 -22.56
C GLU A 92 28.78 -9.35 -21.84
N LYS A 93 28.00 -10.41 -21.84
CA LYS A 93 26.70 -10.44 -21.15
C LYS A 93 26.91 -10.80 -19.70
N PHE A 94 26.52 -9.89 -18.84
CA PHE A 94 26.44 -10.12 -17.39
C PHE A 94 24.96 -10.25 -17.01
N ASN A 95 24.56 -11.43 -16.57
CA ASN A 95 23.26 -11.61 -15.98
C ASN A 95 23.34 -11.05 -14.54
N VAL A 96 22.62 -9.98 -14.24
CA VAL A 96 22.51 -9.39 -12.90
C VAL A 96 21.07 -9.52 -12.47
N ASP A 97 20.82 -10.42 -11.53
CA ASP A 97 19.52 -10.57 -10.91
C ASP A 97 19.38 -9.47 -9.84
N VAL A 98 18.44 -8.57 -10.01
CA VAL A 98 18.13 -7.51 -9.04
C VAL A 98 16.72 -7.73 -8.53
N ASP A 99 16.59 -7.82 -7.21
CA ASP A 99 15.31 -7.99 -6.51
C ASP A 99 14.99 -6.71 -5.75
N VAL A 100 13.75 -6.23 -5.88
CA VAL A 100 13.21 -5.13 -5.09
C VAL A 100 12.12 -5.64 -4.17
N THR A 101 12.25 -5.31 -2.89
CA THR A 101 11.24 -5.54 -1.86
C THR A 101 10.71 -4.20 -1.35
N PHE A 102 9.39 -4.03 -1.40
CA PHE A 102 8.71 -2.84 -0.90
C PHE A 102 7.58 -3.24 0.07
N VAL A 103 7.66 -2.76 1.32
CA VAL A 103 6.70 -3.11 2.39
C VAL A 103 6.11 -1.83 3.00
N PRO A 104 5.02 -1.28 2.43
CA PRO A 104 4.37 -0.10 2.98
C PRO A 104 3.49 -0.45 4.19
N ILE A 105 3.51 0.42 5.19
CA ILE A 105 2.56 0.49 6.30
C ILE A 105 1.89 1.85 6.22
N GLU A 106 0.57 1.86 6.05
CA GLU A 106 -0.19 3.06 5.73
C GLU A 106 -1.29 3.33 6.77
N LEU A 107 -1.44 4.59 7.14
CA LEU A 107 -2.59 5.09 7.89
C LEU A 107 -3.44 5.95 6.95
N ASN A 108 -4.69 5.54 6.76
CA ASN A 108 -5.58 6.05 5.73
C ASN A 108 -6.86 6.64 6.31
N LEU A 109 -7.31 7.77 5.74
CA LEU A 109 -8.63 8.32 5.92
C LEU A 109 -9.39 8.18 4.60
N LYS A 110 -10.57 7.50 4.63
CA LYS A 110 -11.39 7.20 3.45
C LYS A 110 -12.82 7.71 3.64
N TYR A 111 -13.34 8.45 2.65
CA TYR A 111 -14.75 8.80 2.58
C TYR A 111 -15.44 7.96 1.50
N VAL A 112 -16.60 7.40 1.83
CA VAL A 112 -17.33 6.49 0.94
C VAL A 112 -18.66 7.10 0.52
N PHE A 113 -18.88 7.21 -0.80
CA PHE A 113 -20.12 7.65 -1.42
C PHE A 113 -20.96 6.43 -1.82
N GLU A 114 -22.15 6.29 -1.28
CA GLU A 114 -23.14 5.31 -1.78
C GLU A 114 -23.76 5.82 -3.09
N LEU A 115 -23.57 5.07 -4.19
CA LEU A 115 -24.22 5.35 -5.47
C LEU A 115 -25.60 4.71 -5.51
N ASP A 116 -25.68 3.47 -5.03
CA ASP A 116 -26.90 2.71 -4.84
C ASP A 116 -26.69 1.67 -3.71
N PRO A 117 -27.68 0.83 -3.33
CA PRO A 117 -27.55 -0.14 -2.24
C PRO A 117 -26.38 -1.12 -2.38
N ASN A 118 -25.89 -1.36 -3.60
CA ASN A 118 -24.82 -2.32 -3.86
C ASN A 118 -23.49 -1.66 -4.28
N TRP A 119 -23.54 -0.48 -4.91
CA TRP A 119 -22.35 0.19 -5.42
C TRP A 119 -21.93 1.37 -4.56
N ASN A 120 -20.66 1.46 -4.28
CA ASN A 120 -20.07 2.61 -3.60
C ASN A 120 -18.71 2.98 -4.19
N ILE A 121 -18.33 4.25 -4.00
CA ILE A 121 -17.03 4.81 -4.38
C ILE A 121 -16.37 5.32 -3.11
N GLY A 122 -15.16 4.85 -2.83
CA GLY A 122 -14.28 5.39 -1.81
C GLY A 122 -13.26 6.34 -2.41
N ILE A 123 -12.97 7.42 -1.72
CA ILE A 123 -11.82 8.29 -1.99
C ILE A 123 -11.10 8.55 -0.68
N GLY A 124 -9.78 8.59 -0.70
CA GLY A 124 -9.03 8.77 0.51
C GLY A 124 -7.61 9.27 0.29
N ALA A 125 -7.01 9.59 1.42
CA ALA A 125 -5.62 9.98 1.51
C ALA A 125 -5.04 9.49 2.83
N GLY A 126 -3.72 9.39 2.91
CA GLY A 126 -3.06 8.93 4.12
C GLY A 126 -1.58 9.25 4.15
N VAL A 127 -0.94 8.74 5.17
CA VAL A 127 0.51 8.78 5.35
C VAL A 127 1.04 7.37 5.40
N SER A 128 2.27 7.18 4.95
CA SER A 128 2.93 5.87 4.90
C SER A 128 4.31 5.90 5.55
N TYR A 129 4.73 4.75 6.02
CA TYR A 129 6.10 4.47 6.42
C TYR A 129 6.47 3.13 5.80
N SER A 130 7.38 3.16 4.83
CA SER A 130 7.62 2.04 3.92
C SER A 130 9.05 1.55 4.06
N TYR A 131 9.23 0.24 4.20
CA TYR A 131 10.53 -0.41 4.05
C TYR A 131 10.79 -0.66 2.57
N PHE A 132 11.96 -0.27 2.11
CA PHE A 132 12.42 -0.45 0.74
C PHE A 132 13.79 -1.12 0.75
N GLU A 133 13.98 -2.18 -0.04
CA GLU A 133 15.24 -2.92 -0.15
C GLU A 133 15.52 -3.27 -1.61
N ILE A 134 16.77 -3.09 -2.01
CA ILE A 134 17.31 -3.52 -3.30
C ILE A 134 18.42 -4.52 -3.01
N GLU A 135 18.28 -5.73 -3.55
CA GLU A 135 19.31 -6.78 -3.48
C GLU A 135 19.87 -7.04 -4.87
N ALA A 136 21.21 -7.00 -5.00
CA ALA A 136 21.93 -7.38 -6.22
C ALA A 136 22.66 -8.72 -5.96
N ASN A 137 22.08 -9.82 -6.43
CA ASN A 137 22.47 -11.20 -6.07
C ASN A 137 23.93 -11.59 -6.40
N LYS A 138 24.63 -10.86 -7.29
CA LYS A 138 26.02 -11.24 -7.67
C LYS A 138 27.12 -10.52 -6.91
N ILE A 139 26.80 -9.44 -6.21
CA ILE A 139 27.80 -8.62 -5.51
C ILE A 139 27.63 -8.74 -3.99
N ASP A 140 26.66 -9.55 -3.52
CA ASP A 140 26.33 -9.71 -2.10
C ASP A 140 26.14 -8.36 -1.38
N GLN A 141 25.53 -7.39 -2.11
CA GLN A 141 25.21 -6.05 -1.59
C GLN A 141 23.69 -5.90 -1.53
N SER A 142 23.18 -5.67 -0.35
CA SER A 142 21.83 -5.26 -0.08
C SER A 142 21.85 -3.86 0.52
N GLN A 143 20.96 -3.00 0.07
CA GLN A 143 20.75 -1.67 0.66
C GLN A 143 19.28 -1.53 0.99
N ASP A 144 18.99 -1.10 2.21
CA ASP A 144 17.63 -0.91 2.69
C ASP A 144 17.45 0.47 3.31
N ASP A 145 16.24 1.00 3.21
CA ASP A 145 15.87 2.28 3.80
C ASP A 145 14.40 2.29 4.24
N TRP A 146 14.08 3.20 5.16
CA TRP A 146 12.74 3.46 5.64
C TRP A 146 12.26 4.82 5.20
N LEU A 147 11.28 4.83 4.29
CA LEU A 147 10.77 6.03 3.63
C LEU A 147 9.47 6.50 4.29
N PHE A 148 9.43 7.76 4.67
CA PHE A 148 8.17 8.41 5.00
C PHE A 148 7.50 8.90 3.72
N GLY A 149 6.16 8.86 3.69
CA GLY A 149 5.43 9.25 2.49
C GLY A 149 3.97 9.57 2.75
N GLY A 150 3.28 9.79 1.66
CA GLY A 150 1.85 9.98 1.65
C GLY A 150 1.21 9.37 0.42
N GLN A 151 -0.10 9.15 0.48
CA GLN A 151 -0.84 8.56 -0.63
C GLN A 151 -2.21 9.18 -0.81
N VAL A 152 -2.69 9.11 -2.05
CA VAL A 152 -4.08 9.35 -2.42
C VAL A 152 -4.61 8.13 -3.14
N PHE A 153 -5.87 7.78 -2.93
CA PHE A 153 -6.45 6.58 -3.52
C PHE A 153 -7.95 6.71 -3.74
N ALA A 154 -8.44 5.87 -4.63
CA ALA A 154 -9.86 5.69 -4.87
C ALA A 154 -10.17 4.22 -5.09
N ASP A 155 -11.38 3.80 -4.72
CA ASP A 155 -11.90 2.46 -4.96
C ASP A 155 -13.36 2.51 -5.41
N VAL A 156 -13.76 1.47 -6.17
CA VAL A 156 -15.15 1.23 -6.53
C VAL A 156 -15.49 -0.18 -6.06
N ASN A 157 -16.49 -0.30 -5.20
CA ASN A 157 -16.87 -1.56 -4.58
C ASN A 157 -18.30 -1.95 -4.94
N TYR A 158 -18.49 -3.26 -5.11
CA TYR A 158 -19.78 -3.90 -5.28
C TYR A 158 -20.05 -4.85 -4.11
N LYS A 159 -21.12 -4.59 -3.35
CA LYS A 159 -21.58 -5.45 -2.25
C LYS A 159 -22.29 -6.67 -2.82
N MET A 160 -21.64 -7.83 -2.73
CA MET A 160 -22.20 -9.12 -3.17
C MET A 160 -23.24 -9.64 -2.16
N SER A 161 -23.06 -9.31 -0.89
CA SER A 161 -23.97 -9.66 0.20
C SER A 161 -23.97 -8.56 1.28
N LYS A 162 -24.58 -8.85 2.43
CA LYS A 162 -24.53 -7.94 3.58
C LYS A 162 -23.13 -7.87 4.22
N GLU A 163 -22.32 -8.90 4.03
CA GLU A 163 -21.01 -9.03 4.67
C GLU A 163 -19.85 -9.01 3.69
N TRP A 164 -20.06 -9.25 2.38
CA TRP A 164 -19.00 -9.40 1.42
C TRP A 164 -19.08 -8.38 0.29
N PHE A 165 -17.93 -7.84 -0.09
CA PHE A 165 -17.78 -6.98 -1.26
C PHE A 165 -16.57 -7.37 -2.08
N ILE A 166 -16.59 -7.02 -3.36
CA ILE A 166 -15.46 -7.00 -4.26
C ILE A 166 -15.27 -5.60 -4.81
N GLY A 167 -14.07 -5.26 -5.23
CA GLY A 167 -13.81 -3.93 -5.78
C GLY A 167 -12.57 -3.88 -6.64
N ILE A 168 -12.44 -2.75 -7.31
CA ILE A 168 -11.21 -2.32 -7.96
C ILE A 168 -10.70 -1.07 -7.24
N ASN A 169 -9.41 -0.90 -7.20
CA ASN A 169 -8.78 0.24 -6.55
C ASN A 169 -7.65 0.82 -7.38
N GLY A 170 -7.34 2.09 -7.13
CA GLY A 170 -6.18 2.78 -7.66
C GLY A 170 -5.59 3.68 -6.59
N LYS A 171 -4.27 3.72 -6.50
CA LYS A 171 -3.52 4.48 -5.50
C LYS A 171 -2.29 5.11 -6.15
N TYR A 172 -1.96 6.32 -5.75
CA TYR A 172 -0.66 6.94 -5.98
C TYR A 172 0.00 7.23 -4.64
N GLN A 173 1.23 6.78 -4.46
CA GLN A 173 2.05 7.00 -3.28
C GLN A 173 3.29 7.78 -3.68
N PHE A 174 3.59 8.80 -2.91
CA PHE A 174 4.82 9.57 -2.97
C PHE A 174 5.61 9.34 -1.68
N THR A 175 6.93 9.25 -1.80
CA THR A 175 7.85 8.97 -0.70
C THR A 175 8.95 10.03 -0.63
N ASP A 176 9.61 10.12 0.50
CA ASP A 176 10.88 10.85 0.61
C ASP A 176 11.95 10.17 -0.28
N ASP A 177 13.04 10.92 -0.56
CA ASP A 177 14.17 10.42 -1.32
C ASP A 177 14.88 9.28 -0.56
N LEU A 178 15.41 8.30 -1.30
CA LEU A 178 16.20 7.19 -0.78
C LEU A 178 17.58 7.70 -0.32
N GLU A 179 17.95 7.44 0.92
CA GLU A 179 19.26 7.76 1.48
C GLU A 179 20.09 6.48 1.59
N PHE A 180 21.01 6.25 0.63
CA PHE A 180 21.97 5.16 0.72
C PHE A 180 23.28 5.65 1.36
N ASP A 181 23.90 4.84 2.22
CA ASP A 181 25.04 5.18 3.12
C ASP A 181 26.23 5.90 2.45
N ASP A 182 26.38 5.85 1.11
CA ASP A 182 27.49 6.46 0.36
C ASP A 182 27.05 7.42 -0.77
N PHE A 183 25.78 7.55 -1.07
CA PHE A 183 25.27 8.39 -2.16
C PHE A 183 23.93 9.03 -1.81
N ASP A 184 23.93 10.36 -1.81
CA ASP A 184 22.72 11.18 -1.77
C ASP A 184 22.01 11.04 -3.15
N THR A 185 21.25 9.97 -3.33
CA THR A 185 20.45 9.76 -4.55
C THR A 185 19.17 10.55 -4.40
N LYS A 186 18.87 11.43 -5.34
CA LYS A 186 17.55 12.11 -5.41
C LYS A 186 16.49 11.20 -6.06
N THR A 187 16.46 9.97 -5.65
CA THR A 187 15.54 8.94 -6.18
C THR A 187 14.55 8.60 -5.09
N SER A 188 13.28 8.73 -5.37
CA SER A 188 12.20 8.32 -4.47
C SER A 188 11.64 6.94 -4.86
N ALA A 189 10.84 6.32 -4.00
CA ALA A 189 10.08 5.12 -4.32
C ALA A 189 8.61 5.44 -4.67
N ASP A 190 8.40 6.58 -5.35
CA ASP A 190 7.09 6.99 -5.83
C ASP A 190 6.50 5.93 -6.74
N ASN A 191 5.23 5.59 -6.51
CA ASN A 191 4.61 4.53 -7.27
C ASN A 191 3.10 4.75 -7.44
N TRP A 192 2.55 4.13 -8.48
CA TRP A 192 1.12 3.94 -8.57
C TRP A 192 0.76 2.47 -8.54
N ARG A 193 -0.42 2.18 -8.00
CA ARG A 193 -0.97 0.82 -7.89
C ARG A 193 -2.39 0.81 -8.44
N VAL A 194 -2.73 -0.25 -9.18
CA VAL A 194 -4.10 -0.50 -9.62
C VAL A 194 -4.40 -1.99 -9.52
N GLY A 195 -5.55 -2.35 -9.00
CA GLY A 195 -5.87 -3.76 -8.81
C GLY A 195 -7.27 -4.04 -8.32
N ALA A 196 -7.41 -5.21 -7.72
CA ALA A 196 -8.68 -5.72 -7.24
C ALA A 196 -8.61 -6.06 -5.75
N GLN A 197 -9.78 -6.02 -5.13
CA GLN A 197 -9.93 -6.35 -3.72
C GLN A 197 -11.17 -7.19 -3.46
N ILE A 198 -11.09 -8.02 -2.42
CA ILE A 198 -12.21 -8.72 -1.82
C ILE A 198 -12.23 -8.45 -0.33
N GLY A 199 -13.38 -8.10 0.21
CA GLY A 199 -13.47 -7.72 1.61
C GLY A 199 -14.70 -8.24 2.31
N TYR A 200 -14.58 -8.27 3.64
CA TYR A 200 -15.63 -8.60 4.59
C TYR A 200 -15.97 -7.37 5.42
N MET A 201 -17.26 -7.12 5.62
CA MET A 201 -17.77 -5.97 6.40
C MET A 201 -18.77 -6.44 7.47
N TRP A 202 -18.82 -5.72 8.61
CA TRP A 202 -19.70 -6.00 9.75
C TRP A 202 -20.36 -4.76 10.33
#